data_d41282ab811fc461b39c10cf5db605b9
#
_entry.id   d41282ab811fc461b39c10cf5db605b9
#
_cell.length_a   1.000
_cell.length_b   1.000
_cell.length_c   1.000
_cell.angle_alpha   90.00
_cell.angle_beta   90.00
_cell.angle_gamma   90.00
#
_symmetry.space_group_name_H-M   'P 1'
#
loop_
_entity.id
_entity.type
_entity.pdbx_description
1 polymer ?
#
loop_
_entity_poly.entity_id
_entity_poly.type
_entity_poly.pdbx_seq_one_letter_code
_entity_poly.pdbx_strand_id
1 'polypeptide(L)'
;MQVARIMGFDIEIAPRANLIRTDQHVAYGIIAQATHSQLARLYSHAKDVLGEVYLPEAVNVQTVDGKWIPAMTYLCPEMEPRQADEEYVERIAAPALKFGFPSWYIDRIDSFRPSRAQSRKG
;
A
#
# COMPACT_ATOMS: atom_id res chain seq x y z
N MET A 1 4.21 -15.42 5.46
CA MET A 1 4.01 -13.97 5.38
C MET A 1 4.60 -13.30 6.61
N GLN A 2 5.30 -12.20 6.41
CA GLN A 2 5.90 -11.44 7.50
C GLN A 2 5.65 -9.96 7.31
N VAL A 3 5.47 -9.26 8.44
CA VAL A 3 5.42 -7.80 8.44
C VAL A 3 6.81 -7.24 8.19
N ALA A 4 6.90 -6.21 7.36
CA ALA A 4 8.15 -5.54 7.05
C ALA A 4 7.91 -4.06 6.79
N ARG A 5 8.98 -3.28 6.80
CA ARG A 5 8.91 -1.85 6.51
C ARG A 5 9.92 -1.45 5.45
N ILE A 6 9.57 -0.44 4.68
CA ILE A 6 10.43 0.13 3.65
C ILE A 6 10.71 1.58 4.03
N MET A 7 11.98 1.95 4.11
CA MET A 7 12.39 3.32 4.36
C MET A 7 12.31 4.14 3.08
N GLY A 8 11.96 5.42 3.20
CA GLY A 8 11.96 6.33 2.06
C GLY A 8 10.70 6.26 1.21
N PHE A 9 9.61 5.73 1.75
CA PHE A 9 8.32 5.66 1.07
C PHE A 9 7.20 6.01 2.03
N ASP A 10 6.14 6.58 1.51
CA ASP A 10 4.89 6.79 2.22
C ASP A 10 3.77 6.08 1.47
N ILE A 11 2.75 5.66 2.18
CA ILE A 11 1.57 5.08 1.56
C ILE A 11 0.62 6.19 1.12
N GLU A 12 0.02 5.99 -0.05
CA GLU A 12 -1.07 6.83 -0.54
C GLU A 12 -2.17 5.93 -1.08
N ILE A 13 -3.41 6.23 -0.74
CA ILE A 13 -4.58 5.50 -1.24
C ILE A 13 -5.48 6.51 -1.94
N ALA A 14 -5.27 6.69 -3.24
CA ALA A 14 -5.95 7.72 -4.01
C ALA A 14 -6.05 7.33 -5.48
N PRO A 15 -6.95 6.45 -5.91
CA PRO A 15 -7.96 5.71 -5.15
C PRO A 15 -7.53 4.36 -4.64
N ARG A 16 -6.40 3.84 -5.06
CA ARG A 16 -5.88 2.54 -4.63
C ARG A 16 -4.52 2.68 -3.98
N ALA A 17 -4.13 1.66 -3.24
CA ALA A 17 -2.86 1.68 -2.52
C ALA A 17 -1.68 1.83 -3.46
N ASN A 18 -0.79 2.74 -3.12
CA ASN A 18 0.41 3.04 -3.86
C ASN A 18 1.49 3.49 -2.88
N LEU A 19 2.74 3.42 -3.31
CA LEU A 19 3.84 3.93 -2.52
C LEU A 19 4.48 5.11 -3.24
N ILE A 20 4.71 6.17 -2.51
CA ILE A 20 5.31 7.40 -3.01
C ILE A 20 6.68 7.58 -2.37
N ARG A 21 7.70 7.87 -3.15
CA ARG A 21 9.02 8.15 -2.60
C ARG A 21 8.96 9.45 -1.81
N THR A 22 9.39 9.37 -0.57
CA THR A 22 9.35 10.52 0.33
C THR A 22 10.43 10.34 1.39
N ASP A 23 11.39 11.22 1.44
CA ASP A 23 12.44 11.17 2.43
C ASP A 23 11.83 11.18 3.84
N GLN A 24 12.44 10.43 4.76
CA GLN A 24 12.08 10.40 6.17
C GLN A 24 10.73 9.74 6.48
N HIS A 25 10.12 9.08 5.50
CA HIS A 25 8.91 8.30 5.73
C HIS A 25 9.21 6.81 5.71
N VAL A 26 8.30 6.06 6.29
CA VAL A 26 8.38 4.60 6.37
C VAL A 26 7.02 4.02 6.00
N ALA A 27 7.02 3.08 5.08
CA ALA A 27 5.80 2.35 4.75
C ALA A 27 5.89 0.94 5.34
N TYR A 28 4.76 0.42 5.75
CA TYR A 28 4.64 -0.94 6.27
C TYR A 28 3.86 -1.82 5.30
N GLY A 29 4.23 -3.07 5.27
CA GLY A 29 3.58 -4.02 4.40
C GLY A 29 3.86 -5.44 4.85
N ILE A 30 3.47 -6.36 4.00
CA ILE A 30 3.63 -7.79 4.24
C ILE A 30 4.45 -8.37 3.11
N ILE A 31 5.52 -9.11 3.48
CA ILE A 31 6.30 -9.86 2.50
C ILE A 31 5.61 -11.19 2.29
N ALA A 32 5.38 -11.53 1.04
CA ALA A 32 4.84 -12.83 0.66
C ALA A 32 5.57 -13.32 -0.56
N GLN A 33 5.65 -14.64 -0.71
CA GLN A 33 6.19 -15.24 -1.92
C GLN A 33 5.08 -15.34 -2.96
N ALA A 34 5.44 -15.03 -4.20
CA ALA A 34 4.52 -15.13 -5.32
C ALA A 34 5.27 -15.61 -6.55
N THR A 35 4.60 -16.37 -7.40
CA THR A 35 5.17 -16.81 -8.68
C THR A 35 5.05 -15.69 -9.71
N HIS A 36 5.87 -15.77 -10.76
CA HIS A 36 5.77 -14.82 -11.87
C HIS A 36 4.39 -14.82 -12.50
N SER A 37 3.76 -15.99 -12.63
CA SER A 37 2.43 -16.05 -13.22
C SER A 37 1.36 -15.44 -12.34
N GLN A 38 1.48 -15.57 -11.01
CA GLN A 38 0.57 -14.91 -10.07
C GLN A 38 0.67 -13.39 -10.17
N LEU A 39 1.91 -12.86 -10.20
CA LEU A 39 2.15 -11.43 -10.33
C LEU A 39 1.66 -10.90 -11.67
N ALA A 40 1.97 -11.62 -12.75
CA ALA A 40 1.53 -11.22 -14.09
C ALA A 40 0.01 -11.12 -14.17
N ARG A 41 -0.71 -12.07 -13.60
CA ARG A 41 -2.17 -12.07 -13.58
C ARG A 41 -2.73 -10.88 -12.81
N LEU A 42 -2.16 -10.62 -11.63
CA LEU A 42 -2.62 -9.53 -10.77
C LEU A 42 -2.44 -8.17 -11.45
N TYR A 43 -1.26 -7.92 -12.02
CA TYR A 43 -0.96 -6.61 -12.59
C TYR A 43 -1.48 -6.42 -14.00
N SER A 44 -1.70 -7.50 -14.76
CA SER A 44 -2.45 -7.43 -16.01
C SER A 44 -3.89 -7.01 -15.77
N HIS A 45 -4.51 -7.53 -14.70
CA HIS A 45 -5.86 -7.15 -14.34
C HIS A 45 -5.93 -5.64 -14.02
N ALA A 46 -4.98 -5.13 -13.24
CA ALA A 46 -4.94 -3.71 -12.92
C ALA A 46 -4.83 -2.85 -14.19
N LYS A 47 -3.97 -3.25 -15.12
CA LYS A 47 -3.80 -2.53 -16.38
C LYS A 47 -5.04 -2.61 -17.27
N ASP A 48 -5.55 -3.81 -17.49
CA ASP A 48 -6.60 -4.05 -18.49
C ASP A 48 -7.97 -3.60 -18.00
N VAL A 49 -8.24 -3.72 -16.70
CA VAL A 49 -9.56 -3.42 -16.14
C VAL A 49 -9.59 -2.04 -15.49
N LEU A 50 -8.54 -1.66 -14.79
CA LEU A 50 -8.50 -0.40 -14.03
C LEU A 50 -7.70 0.69 -14.71
N GLY A 51 -6.97 0.38 -15.77
CA GLY A 51 -6.12 1.35 -16.46
C GLY A 51 -4.89 1.78 -15.66
N GLU A 52 -4.50 1.00 -14.65
CA GLU A 52 -3.39 1.33 -13.76
C GLU A 52 -2.20 0.44 -14.03
N VAL A 53 -1.08 1.04 -14.43
CA VAL A 53 0.15 0.32 -14.72
C VAL A 53 1.07 0.38 -13.52
N TYR A 54 1.24 -0.77 -12.86
CA TYR A 54 2.17 -0.91 -11.75
C TYR A 54 3.51 -1.40 -12.27
N LEU A 55 4.58 -0.76 -11.80
CA LEU A 55 5.94 -1.09 -12.21
C LEU A 55 6.71 -1.70 -11.04
N PRO A 56 7.49 -2.75 -11.29
CA PRO A 56 8.27 -3.37 -10.23
C PRO A 56 9.45 -2.51 -9.83
N GLU A 57 9.75 -2.51 -8.55
CA GLU A 57 10.93 -1.85 -8.02
C GLU A 57 11.59 -2.72 -6.96
N ALA A 58 12.90 -2.92 -7.10
CA ALA A 58 13.66 -3.67 -6.12
C ALA A 58 13.93 -2.78 -4.91
N VAL A 59 13.67 -3.31 -3.72
CA VAL A 59 13.84 -2.59 -2.47
C VAL A 59 14.47 -3.50 -1.43
N ASN A 60 15.04 -2.92 -0.39
CA ASN A 60 15.42 -3.64 0.80
C ASN A 60 14.41 -3.32 1.89
N VAL A 61 13.83 -4.35 2.48
CA VAL A 61 12.85 -4.19 3.54
C VAL A 61 13.43 -4.73 4.84
N GLN A 62 12.99 -4.18 5.95
CA GLN A 62 13.41 -4.64 7.26
C GLN A 62 12.26 -5.38 7.94
N THR A 63 12.53 -6.59 8.37
CA THR A 63 11.54 -7.41 9.08
C THR A 63 11.44 -6.99 10.55
N VAL A 64 10.45 -7.52 11.25
CA VAL A 64 10.21 -7.21 12.66
C VAL A 64 11.42 -7.55 13.54
N ASP A 65 12.15 -8.62 13.20
CA ASP A 65 13.34 -9.04 13.93
C ASP A 65 14.61 -8.30 13.49
N GLY A 66 14.47 -7.26 12.67
CA GLY A 66 15.58 -6.38 12.29
C GLY A 66 16.39 -6.84 11.11
N LYS A 67 16.01 -7.91 10.44
CA LYS A 67 16.74 -8.40 9.27
C LYS A 67 16.39 -7.59 8.03
N TRP A 68 17.40 -7.33 7.20
CA TRP A 68 17.20 -6.70 5.91
C TRP A 68 17.08 -7.77 4.83
N ILE A 69 16.02 -7.70 4.04
CA ILE A 69 15.72 -8.68 3.00
C ILE A 69 15.48 -7.94 1.69
N PRO A 70 16.10 -8.39 0.58
CA PRO A 70 15.73 -7.85 -0.74
C PRO A 70 14.32 -8.32 -1.10
N ALA A 71 13.53 -7.40 -1.63
CA ALA A 71 12.16 -7.68 -2.00
C ALA A 71 11.79 -6.86 -3.23
N MET A 72 10.61 -7.10 -3.77
CA MET A 72 10.09 -6.32 -4.87
C MET A 72 8.76 -5.72 -4.46
N THR A 73 8.60 -4.45 -4.72
CA THR A 73 7.32 -3.77 -4.57
C THR A 73 6.88 -3.23 -5.92
N TYR A 74 5.60 -2.93 -6.04
CA TYR A 74 5.05 -2.42 -7.28
C TYR A 74 4.46 -1.03 -7.04
N LEU A 75 4.81 -0.09 -7.90
CA LEU A 75 4.40 1.31 -7.80
C LEU A 75 3.63 1.68 -9.05
N CYS A 76 2.65 2.55 -8.90
CA CYS A 76 1.92 3.11 -10.02
C CYS A 76 2.23 4.62 -10.10
N PRO A 77 3.32 5.02 -10.78
CA PRO A 77 3.75 6.42 -10.78
C PRO A 77 2.75 7.37 -11.40
N GLU A 78 1.92 6.87 -12.30
CA GLU A 78 0.96 7.68 -13.06
C GLU A 78 -0.47 7.47 -12.59
N MET A 79 -0.66 7.02 -11.36
CA MET A 79 -2.02 6.89 -10.81
C MET A 79 -2.66 8.26 -10.72
N GLU A 80 -3.82 8.40 -11.37
CA GLU A 80 -4.58 9.63 -11.31
C GLU A 80 -5.23 9.78 -9.95
N PRO A 81 -4.92 10.86 -9.21
CA PRO A 81 -5.43 11.01 -7.85
C PRO A 81 -6.96 11.13 -7.82
N ARG A 82 -7.59 10.28 -7.03
CA ARG A 82 -9.02 10.33 -6.76
C ARG A 82 -9.25 9.86 -5.33
N GLN A 83 -10.40 10.19 -4.78
CA GLN A 83 -10.73 9.74 -3.44
C GLN A 83 -10.98 8.24 -3.43
N ALA A 84 -10.45 7.56 -2.42
CA ALA A 84 -10.64 6.14 -2.24
C ALA A 84 -12.02 5.84 -1.66
N ASP A 85 -12.55 4.66 -1.98
CA ASP A 85 -13.79 4.17 -1.39
C ASP A 85 -13.55 3.73 0.05
N GLU A 86 -14.54 3.96 0.92
CA GLU A 86 -14.49 3.51 2.30
C GLU A 86 -14.20 2.00 2.40
N GLU A 87 -14.89 1.22 1.58
CA GLU A 87 -14.72 -0.23 1.60
C GLU A 87 -13.31 -0.65 1.21
N TYR A 88 -12.72 0.04 0.23
CA TYR A 88 -11.35 -0.27 -0.19
C TYR A 88 -10.36 0.06 0.93
N VAL A 89 -10.51 1.22 1.57
CA VAL A 89 -9.62 1.59 2.68
C VAL A 89 -9.76 0.60 3.83
N GLU A 90 -10.97 0.16 4.12
CA GLU A 90 -11.20 -0.84 5.16
C GLU A 90 -10.48 -2.17 4.86
N ARG A 91 -10.44 -2.59 3.60
CA ARG A 91 -9.71 -3.79 3.20
C ARG A 91 -8.21 -3.69 3.42
N ILE A 92 -7.69 -2.47 3.46
CA ILE A 92 -6.27 -2.23 3.78
C ILE A 92 -6.09 -2.10 5.30
N ALA A 93 -6.98 -1.37 5.96
CA ALA A 93 -6.87 -1.06 7.39
C ALA A 93 -7.06 -2.30 8.28
N ALA A 94 -8.01 -3.16 7.95
CA ALA A 94 -8.30 -4.33 8.77
C ALA A 94 -7.11 -5.29 8.89
N PRO A 95 -6.45 -5.69 7.78
CA PRO A 95 -5.23 -6.49 7.90
C PRO A 95 -4.09 -5.76 8.61
N ALA A 96 -3.95 -4.46 8.41
CA ALA A 96 -2.91 -3.67 9.07
C ALA A 96 -3.06 -3.73 10.58
N LEU A 97 -4.29 -3.61 11.07
CA LEU A 97 -4.58 -3.75 12.48
C LEU A 97 -4.30 -5.18 12.98
N LYS A 98 -4.75 -6.16 12.23
CA LYS A 98 -4.57 -7.57 12.57
C LYS A 98 -3.09 -7.96 12.66
N PHE A 99 -2.27 -7.46 11.75
CA PHE A 99 -0.84 -7.76 11.72
C PHE A 99 -0.01 -6.87 12.64
N GLY A 100 -0.66 -5.95 13.36
CA GLY A 100 0.02 -5.15 14.37
C GLY A 100 0.88 -4.02 13.82
N PHE A 101 0.48 -3.42 12.71
CA PHE A 101 1.18 -2.22 12.22
C PHE A 101 1.08 -1.11 13.27
N PRO A 102 2.07 -0.20 13.33
CA PRO A 102 2.02 0.89 14.29
C PRO A 102 0.75 1.71 14.18
N SER A 103 0.25 2.20 15.31
CA SER A 103 -1.00 2.96 15.34
C SER A 103 -0.94 4.21 14.45
N TRP A 104 0.21 4.89 14.39
CA TRP A 104 0.35 6.07 13.53
C TRP A 104 0.19 5.72 12.05
N TYR A 105 0.64 4.52 11.66
CA TYR A 105 0.50 4.07 10.28
C TYR A 105 -0.95 3.71 9.96
N ILE A 106 -1.64 3.09 10.91
CA ILE A 106 -3.07 2.80 10.77
C ILE A 106 -3.86 4.11 10.66
N ASP A 107 -3.51 5.11 11.45
CA ASP A 107 -4.11 6.44 11.35
C ASP A 107 -3.86 7.05 9.97
N ARG A 108 -2.67 6.85 9.43
CA ARG A 108 -2.34 7.30 8.08
C ARG A 108 -3.25 6.64 7.04
N ILE A 109 -3.46 5.33 7.16
CA ILE A 109 -4.38 4.60 6.27
C ILE A 109 -5.79 5.16 6.41
N ASP A 110 -6.25 5.36 7.63
CA ASP A 110 -7.59 5.88 7.90
C ASP A 110 -7.79 7.28 7.33
N SER A 111 -6.71 8.06 7.21
CA SER A 111 -6.78 9.42 6.68
C SER A 111 -7.27 9.46 5.23
N PHE A 112 -7.19 8.34 4.51
CA PHE A 112 -7.65 8.25 3.13
C PHE A 112 -9.13 7.87 3.01
N ARG A 113 -9.80 7.60 4.12
CA ARG A 113 -11.24 7.33 4.08
C ARG A 113 -11.99 8.59 3.65
N PRO A 114 -13.15 8.44 2.99
CA PRO A 114 -13.98 9.58 2.67
C PRO A 114 -14.21 10.44 3.90
N SER A 115 -14.15 11.74 3.73
CA SER A 115 -14.18 12.69 4.83
C SER A 115 -15.46 12.53 5.66
N ARG A 116 -15.30 12.34 6.97
CA ARG A 116 -16.42 12.32 7.90
C ARG A 116 -17.09 13.68 8.01
N ALA A 117 -16.34 14.74 7.74
CA ALA A 117 -16.90 16.08 7.72
C ALA A 117 -17.93 16.24 6.61
N GLN A 118 -17.70 15.61 5.45
CA GLN A 118 -18.69 15.58 4.37
C GLN A 118 -19.93 14.81 4.78
N SER A 119 -19.76 13.66 5.42
CA SER A 119 -20.87 12.86 5.90
C SER A 119 -21.72 13.59 6.91
N ARG A 120 -21.09 14.37 7.79
CA ARG A 120 -21.80 15.12 8.83
C ARG A 120 -22.54 16.33 8.30
N LYS A 121 -22.14 16.83 7.17
CA LYS A 121 -22.80 17.97 6.53
C LYS A 121 -24.02 17.58 5.72
N GLY A 122 -24.12 16.31 5.40
CA GLY A 122 -25.24 15.80 4.63
C GLY A 122 -26.51 15.70 5.41
#